data_16fa54cf15e69205cec0f9c7023c78e4
#
_entry.id   16fa54cf15e69205cec0f9c7023c78e4
#
_cell.length_a   1.000
_cell.length_b   1.000
_cell.length_c   1.000
_cell.angle_alpha   90.00
_cell.angle_beta   90.00
_cell.angle_gamma   90.00
#
_symmetry.space_group_name_H-M   'P 1'
#
loop_
_entity.id
_entity.type
_entity.pdbx_description
1 polymer ?
#
loop_
_entity_poly.entity_id
_entity_poly.type
_entity_poly.pdbx_seq_one_letter_code
_entity_poly.pdbx_strand_id
1 'polypeptide(L)'
;GSRASGEQTALEEESAINELYLITFNASKVVTKDEKATKYATVLGSSSFGTNSGVTTPNTPVKVDPNTKYLLVIANPGYQLKDRLDNLSAGATYATINGMITVPENNTKPNNAYLVEEVVHSNGCAMINVGFYDDSDSDPSNHAWEDECLLDVSDKIVLVSDYKSEAQAQNAAKSNPATLEIERLAAKLEVMIGSPLAVGPFEDGTNASLGQFDFGNWTIDYYNSLFFPFAKETTTASSHTTGFYKSNFYTVDPNFTTAGGTEYLTGIIKNTLDAATREPKVEWVAESATVGDNYKYCIENTMVAGYQKFGAATRLVLKGQYAPWKSGEFTLGNDWYRLPNGTNSVNFKSFADLLAAYTPAKAKETASDPMTAQEKLLVSACELFYTQIKSELTTNDPGDFASLTQAILDDNNIQNGGELCKKEGCIYWYPKSLNYYYYEIRHDNAANSYMEYGKYGVVRNNYYTLTLTKVNGNGTPWYPGGGPEDPDEEEDIDKKGAYLHFEIKVAPWIYWTTNFEI
;
A
#
# COMPACT_ATOMS: atom_id res chain seq x y z
N GLY A 1 2.86 18.63 12.41
CA GLY A 1 2.14 17.46 12.88
C GLY A 1 3.07 16.58 13.67
N SER A 2 2.76 16.36 14.95
CA SER A 2 3.54 15.50 15.83
C SER A 2 3.45 14.05 15.28
N ARG A 3 4.57 13.41 15.06
CA ARG A 3 4.63 11.96 15.02
C ARG A 3 3.97 11.43 16.28
N ALA A 4 2.90 10.69 16.15
CA ALA A 4 2.53 9.82 17.23
C ALA A 4 3.50 8.64 17.18
N SER A 5 4.59 8.74 17.91
CA SER A 5 5.46 7.62 18.23
C SER A 5 4.69 6.75 19.21
N GLY A 6 3.97 5.76 18.74
CA GLY A 6 3.31 4.76 19.54
C GLY A 6 3.49 3.42 18.88
N GLU A 7 4.00 2.46 19.63
CA GLU A 7 3.95 1.07 19.21
C GLU A 7 2.49 0.63 19.24
N GLN A 8 1.98 0.18 18.10
CA GLN A 8 0.66 -0.45 18.03
C GLN A 8 0.82 -1.92 18.35
N THR A 9 0.03 -2.41 19.30
CA THR A 9 0.00 -3.84 19.63
C THR A 9 -0.43 -4.63 18.38
N ALA A 10 0.42 -5.56 17.96
CA ALA A 10 0.08 -6.50 16.89
C ALA A 10 -1.02 -7.45 17.36
N LEU A 11 -1.83 -7.94 16.42
CA LEU A 11 -2.73 -9.06 16.69
C LEU A 11 -1.91 -10.29 17.09
N GLU A 12 -2.49 -11.17 17.90
CA GLU A 12 -1.79 -12.38 18.36
C GLU A 12 -1.30 -13.21 17.15
N GLU A 13 -2.13 -13.39 16.15
CA GLU A 13 -1.79 -14.09 14.91
C GLU A 13 -0.66 -13.43 14.10
N GLU A 14 -0.52 -12.12 14.19
CA GLU A 14 0.56 -11.38 13.53
C GLU A 14 1.91 -11.54 14.22
N SER A 15 1.89 -12.01 15.44
CA SER A 15 3.05 -12.17 16.31
C SER A 15 3.41 -13.62 16.57
N ALA A 16 2.50 -14.54 16.26
CA ALA A 16 2.69 -15.95 16.51
C ALA A 16 3.86 -16.50 15.68
N ILE A 17 4.77 -17.19 16.36
CA ILE A 17 5.82 -17.98 15.72
C ILE A 17 5.37 -19.43 15.76
N ASN A 18 5.09 -19.99 14.59
CA ASN A 18 4.63 -21.37 14.43
C ASN A 18 5.72 -22.30 13.91
N GLU A 19 6.69 -21.74 13.19
CA GLU A 19 7.82 -22.45 12.62
C GLU A 19 9.03 -21.52 12.57
N LEU A 20 10.21 -22.04 12.92
CA LEU A 20 11.48 -21.32 12.84
C LEU A 20 12.44 -22.05 11.90
N TYR A 21 13.06 -21.30 11.02
CA TYR A 21 14.20 -21.70 10.20
C TYR A 21 15.44 -20.99 10.72
N LEU A 22 16.47 -21.78 11.04
CA LEU A 22 17.76 -21.29 11.50
C LEU A 22 18.80 -21.62 10.45
N ILE A 23 19.49 -20.61 9.96
CA ILE A 23 20.55 -20.75 8.96
C ILE A 23 21.82 -20.17 9.58
N THR A 24 22.88 -20.96 9.59
CA THR A 24 24.19 -20.53 10.09
C THR A 24 25.19 -20.36 8.96
N PHE A 25 26.15 -19.46 9.17
CA PHE A 25 27.18 -19.10 8.19
C PHE A 25 28.54 -19.04 8.86
N ASN A 26 29.57 -19.35 8.09
CA ASN A 26 30.96 -19.14 8.49
C ASN A 26 31.41 -17.68 8.28
N ALA A 27 32.68 -17.39 8.58
CA ALA A 27 33.25 -16.05 8.43
C ALA A 27 33.20 -15.50 7.00
N SER A 28 33.13 -16.37 6.00
CA SER A 28 32.97 -15.98 4.59
C SER A 28 31.52 -15.86 4.16
N LYS A 29 30.57 -15.90 5.10
CA LYS A 29 29.11 -15.81 4.87
C LYS A 29 28.58 -16.92 3.94
N VAL A 30 29.21 -18.09 4.01
CA VAL A 30 28.75 -19.32 3.36
C VAL A 30 28.04 -20.19 4.39
N VAL A 31 26.93 -20.79 3.99
CA VAL A 31 26.11 -21.63 4.87
C VAL A 31 26.91 -22.77 5.50
N THR A 32 26.63 -23.02 6.76
CA THR A 32 27.20 -24.13 7.53
C THR A 32 26.10 -25.04 8.05
N LYS A 33 26.47 -26.23 8.50
CA LYS A 33 25.57 -27.15 9.19
C LYS A 33 26.37 -28.03 10.14
N ASP A 34 25.72 -28.54 11.17
CA ASP A 34 26.29 -29.63 11.97
C ASP A 34 26.70 -30.80 11.05
N GLU A 35 27.81 -31.47 11.36
CA GLU A 35 28.33 -32.55 10.53
C GLU A 35 27.34 -33.70 10.29
N LYS A 36 26.45 -33.93 11.25
CA LYS A 36 25.42 -34.98 11.18
C LYS A 36 24.11 -34.51 10.54
N ALA A 37 23.95 -33.22 10.30
CA ALA A 37 22.77 -32.68 9.67
C ALA A 37 22.76 -32.98 8.16
N THR A 38 21.61 -33.31 7.64
CA THR A 38 21.43 -33.55 6.20
C THR A 38 21.10 -32.27 5.43
N LYS A 39 20.56 -31.25 6.10
CA LYS A 39 20.17 -29.97 5.51
C LYS A 39 20.91 -28.81 6.18
N TYR A 40 21.08 -27.71 5.42
CA TYR A 40 21.68 -26.47 5.92
C TYR A 40 20.71 -25.64 6.76
N ALA A 41 19.40 -25.76 6.55
CA ALA A 41 18.42 -25.16 7.41
C ALA A 41 18.06 -26.10 8.58
N THR A 42 18.13 -25.60 9.80
CA THR A 42 17.56 -26.27 10.96
C THR A 42 16.14 -25.77 11.14
N VAL A 43 15.16 -26.68 11.15
CA VAL A 43 13.75 -26.33 11.25
C VAL A 43 13.21 -26.75 12.62
N LEU A 44 12.62 -25.78 13.34
CA LEU A 44 11.97 -26.00 14.62
C LEU A 44 10.47 -25.75 14.47
N GLY A 45 9.66 -26.76 14.76
CA GLY A 45 8.21 -26.62 14.88
C GLY A 45 7.82 -26.05 16.26
N SER A 46 6.57 -25.66 16.41
CA SER A 46 6.03 -25.00 17.61
C SER A 46 6.19 -25.82 18.92
N SER A 47 6.35 -27.14 18.82
CA SER A 47 6.63 -28.00 19.98
C SER A 47 8.09 -27.95 20.43
N SER A 48 9.00 -27.40 19.65
CA SER A 48 10.44 -27.36 19.90
C SER A 48 10.93 -26.06 20.54
N PHE A 49 10.05 -25.12 20.74
CA PHE A 49 10.35 -23.84 21.42
C PHE A 49 9.19 -23.41 22.33
N GLY A 50 9.49 -22.54 23.27
CA GLY A 50 8.50 -21.89 24.13
C GLY A 50 8.55 -20.38 23.97
N THR A 51 7.42 -19.72 24.17
CA THR A 51 7.33 -18.24 24.14
C THR A 51 6.88 -17.76 25.52
N ASN A 52 7.64 -16.85 26.10
CA ASN A 52 7.34 -16.21 27.36
C ASN A 52 7.59 -14.70 27.27
N SER A 53 6.57 -13.91 27.58
CA SER A 53 6.65 -12.45 27.56
C SER A 53 7.20 -11.88 26.24
N GLY A 54 6.79 -12.44 25.10
CA GLY A 54 7.23 -12.01 23.77
C GLY A 54 8.62 -12.54 23.35
N VAL A 55 9.26 -13.35 24.20
CA VAL A 55 10.55 -13.98 23.90
C VAL A 55 10.33 -15.45 23.58
N THR A 56 10.77 -15.87 22.40
CA THR A 56 10.72 -17.28 21.96
C THR A 56 12.10 -17.92 22.11
N THR A 57 12.13 -19.06 22.80
CA THR A 57 13.38 -19.79 23.12
C THR A 57 13.24 -21.26 22.75
N PRO A 58 14.19 -21.83 21.98
CA PRO A 58 14.24 -23.26 21.74
C PRO A 58 14.37 -24.04 23.05
N ASN A 59 13.65 -25.15 23.15
CA ASN A 59 13.68 -26.01 24.35
C ASN A 59 15.05 -26.64 24.59
N THR A 60 15.81 -26.83 23.50
CA THR A 60 17.16 -27.43 23.54
C THR A 60 18.09 -26.55 22.66
N PRO A 61 19.34 -26.31 23.11
CA PRO A 61 20.33 -25.64 22.28
C PRO A 61 20.50 -26.32 20.93
N VAL A 62 20.62 -25.51 19.88
CA VAL A 62 20.73 -26.00 18.50
C VAL A 62 22.18 -26.37 18.19
N LYS A 63 22.39 -27.57 17.63
CA LYS A 63 23.70 -27.99 17.15
C LYS A 63 24.11 -27.26 15.89
N VAL A 64 25.30 -26.70 15.87
CA VAL A 64 25.86 -25.92 14.75
C VAL A 64 27.28 -26.38 14.42
N ASP A 65 27.77 -25.98 13.26
CA ASP A 65 29.18 -26.17 12.88
C ASP A 65 30.09 -25.36 13.82
N PRO A 66 31.21 -25.90 14.30
CA PRO A 66 32.15 -25.16 15.15
C PRO A 66 32.68 -23.85 14.53
N ASN A 67 32.71 -23.74 13.21
CA ASN A 67 33.13 -22.53 12.51
C ASN A 67 32.01 -21.53 12.24
N THR A 68 30.85 -21.72 12.84
CA THR A 68 29.73 -20.80 12.72
C THR A 68 30.11 -19.44 13.27
N LYS A 69 29.85 -18.41 12.48
CA LYS A 69 30.03 -17.01 12.87
C LYS A 69 28.74 -16.22 12.86
N TYR A 70 27.86 -16.47 11.90
CA TYR A 70 26.63 -15.69 11.73
C TYR A 70 25.39 -16.58 11.79
N LEU A 71 24.30 -15.99 12.23
CA LEU A 71 22.98 -16.60 12.34
C LEU A 71 21.93 -15.75 11.63
N LEU A 72 21.08 -16.46 10.91
CA LEU A 72 19.85 -15.93 10.31
C LEU A 72 18.66 -16.73 10.85
N VAL A 73 17.65 -16.04 11.32
CA VAL A 73 16.39 -16.63 11.80
C VAL A 73 15.25 -16.15 10.94
N ILE A 74 14.44 -17.08 10.48
CA ILE A 74 13.23 -16.79 9.70
C ILE A 74 12.07 -17.51 10.38
N ALA A 75 11.07 -16.74 10.81
CA ALA A 75 9.83 -17.29 11.35
C ALA A 75 8.77 -17.33 10.26
N ASN A 76 8.03 -18.42 10.21
CA ASN A 76 6.89 -18.61 9.31
C ASN A 76 7.20 -18.24 7.84
N PRO A 77 8.25 -18.78 7.20
CA PRO A 77 8.59 -18.42 5.84
C PRO A 77 7.44 -18.76 4.87
N GLY A 78 7.22 -17.91 3.88
CA GLY A 78 6.29 -18.18 2.79
C GLY A 78 6.78 -19.32 1.90
N TYR A 79 5.92 -19.76 0.99
CA TYR A 79 6.15 -20.96 0.19
C TYR A 79 7.46 -20.94 -0.61
N GLN A 80 7.74 -19.85 -1.34
CA GLN A 80 8.94 -19.77 -2.18
C GLN A 80 10.21 -19.67 -1.35
N LEU A 81 10.19 -18.89 -0.28
CA LEU A 81 11.34 -18.78 0.63
C LEU A 81 11.59 -20.11 1.34
N LYS A 82 10.55 -20.79 1.80
CA LYS A 82 10.65 -22.11 2.43
C LYS A 82 11.28 -23.14 1.49
N ASP A 83 10.85 -23.21 0.24
CA ASP A 83 11.43 -24.11 -0.77
C ASP A 83 12.92 -23.81 -0.99
N ARG A 84 13.28 -22.52 -1.08
CA ARG A 84 14.69 -22.09 -1.21
C ARG A 84 15.52 -22.53 -0.01
N LEU A 85 15.01 -22.37 1.21
CA LEU A 85 15.71 -22.73 2.44
C LEU A 85 15.86 -24.26 2.60
N ASP A 86 14.82 -25.01 2.25
CA ASP A 86 14.82 -26.47 2.30
C ASP A 86 15.81 -27.12 1.32
N ASN A 87 16.13 -26.40 0.23
CA ASN A 87 17.00 -26.87 -0.85
C ASN A 87 18.37 -26.17 -0.90
N LEU A 88 18.81 -25.57 0.20
CA LEU A 88 20.14 -24.96 0.26
C LEU A 88 21.23 -26.02 0.03
N SER A 89 22.19 -25.69 -0.83
CA SER A 89 23.34 -26.53 -1.16
C SER A 89 24.63 -26.00 -0.54
N ALA A 90 25.65 -26.84 -0.51
CA ALA A 90 26.97 -26.43 -0.10
C ALA A 90 27.45 -25.23 -0.95
N GLY A 91 28.02 -24.24 -0.30
CA GLY A 91 28.50 -23.02 -0.97
C GLY A 91 27.42 -21.94 -1.14
N ALA A 92 26.16 -22.19 -0.78
CA ALA A 92 25.16 -21.14 -0.75
C ALA A 92 25.59 -19.99 0.18
N THR A 93 25.27 -18.77 -0.23
CA THR A 93 25.62 -17.55 0.48
C THR A 93 24.38 -16.79 0.91
N TYR A 94 24.57 -15.79 1.74
CA TYR A 94 23.52 -14.83 2.06
C TYR A 94 22.82 -14.27 0.80
N ALA A 95 23.60 -13.87 -0.20
CA ALA A 95 23.05 -13.37 -1.46
C ALA A 95 22.17 -14.39 -2.19
N THR A 96 22.51 -15.68 -2.13
CA THR A 96 21.70 -16.76 -2.69
C THR A 96 20.33 -16.83 -2.02
N ILE A 97 20.30 -16.70 -0.69
CA ILE A 97 19.04 -16.74 0.07
C ILE A 97 18.22 -15.46 -0.14
N ASN A 98 18.89 -14.31 -0.22
CA ASN A 98 18.25 -12.99 -0.39
C ASN A 98 17.91 -12.65 -1.85
N GLY A 99 17.93 -13.61 -2.74
CA GLY A 99 17.43 -13.40 -4.09
C GLY A 99 15.97 -12.93 -4.09
N MET A 100 15.64 -12.07 -5.03
CA MET A 100 14.30 -11.54 -5.21
C MET A 100 13.23 -12.64 -5.25
N ILE A 101 12.10 -12.39 -4.62
CA ILE A 101 10.88 -13.20 -4.71
C ILE A 101 9.83 -12.41 -5.48
N THR A 102 9.19 -13.10 -6.44
CA THR A 102 8.07 -12.56 -7.21
C THR A 102 6.78 -13.20 -6.73
N VAL A 103 5.83 -12.39 -6.29
CA VAL A 103 4.48 -12.87 -5.96
C VAL A 103 3.67 -12.97 -7.25
N PRO A 104 3.01 -14.10 -7.52
CA PRO A 104 2.27 -14.29 -8.77
C PRO A 104 1.17 -13.24 -8.96
N GLU A 105 1.14 -12.65 -10.15
CA GLU A 105 0.11 -11.68 -10.56
C GLU A 105 -1.24 -12.35 -10.76
N ASN A 106 -1.24 -13.59 -11.19
CA ASN A 106 -2.44 -14.32 -11.59
C ASN A 106 -3.12 -14.98 -10.40
N ASN A 107 -4.24 -14.45 -10.05
CA ASN A 107 -4.93 -14.78 -8.83
C ASN A 107 -6.28 -15.44 -9.08
N THR A 108 -6.33 -16.74 -8.86
CA THR A 108 -7.57 -17.51 -8.89
C THR A 108 -8.28 -17.56 -7.54
N LYS A 109 -7.63 -17.06 -6.48
CA LYS A 109 -8.23 -17.00 -5.14
C LYS A 109 -9.00 -15.70 -4.96
N PRO A 110 -10.13 -15.71 -4.29
CA PRO A 110 -10.83 -14.50 -3.93
C PRO A 110 -9.93 -13.58 -3.10
N ASN A 111 -10.12 -12.28 -3.27
CA ASN A 111 -9.50 -11.23 -2.43
C ASN A 111 -8.00 -11.01 -2.64
N ASN A 112 -7.44 -11.44 -3.77
CA ASN A 112 -6.00 -11.31 -4.05
C ASN A 112 -5.10 -11.82 -2.91
N ALA A 113 -5.53 -12.86 -2.20
CA ALA A 113 -4.79 -13.44 -1.10
C ALA A 113 -3.36 -13.85 -1.48
N TYR A 114 -3.11 -14.14 -2.76
CA TYR A 114 -1.77 -14.45 -3.25
C TYR A 114 -0.76 -13.31 -3.15
N LEU A 115 -1.21 -12.07 -3.27
CA LEU A 115 -0.29 -10.91 -3.28
C LEU A 115 0.50 -10.77 -1.98
N VAL A 116 -0.02 -11.34 -0.91
CA VAL A 116 0.62 -11.30 0.40
C VAL A 116 0.93 -12.69 0.95
N GLU A 117 0.56 -13.76 0.24
CA GLU A 117 0.69 -15.15 0.75
C GLU A 117 2.15 -15.54 1.07
N GLU A 118 3.14 -14.90 0.43
CA GLU A 118 4.55 -15.11 0.78
C GLU A 118 4.96 -14.43 2.09
N VAL A 119 4.22 -13.41 2.53
CA VAL A 119 4.55 -12.62 3.71
C VAL A 119 3.50 -12.73 4.82
N VAL A 120 2.24 -13.05 4.46
CA VAL A 120 1.15 -13.38 5.40
C VAL A 120 0.37 -14.55 4.85
N HIS A 121 0.33 -15.65 5.58
CA HIS A 121 -0.32 -16.89 5.14
C HIS A 121 -0.94 -17.62 6.33
N SER A 122 -1.52 -18.80 6.10
CA SER A 122 -2.22 -19.57 7.13
C SER A 122 -1.35 -19.96 8.35
N ASN A 123 -0.02 -19.97 8.18
CA ASN A 123 0.92 -20.25 9.27
C ASN A 123 1.42 -19.00 10.01
N GLY A 124 0.90 -17.83 9.69
CA GLY A 124 1.24 -16.56 10.33
C GLY A 124 2.00 -15.59 9.42
N CYS A 125 2.48 -14.51 10.00
CA CYS A 125 3.33 -13.56 9.30
C CYS A 125 4.76 -14.09 9.17
N ALA A 126 5.34 -13.98 7.96
CA ALA A 126 6.76 -14.22 7.77
C ALA A 126 7.57 -13.10 8.43
N MET A 127 8.53 -13.49 9.25
CA MET A 127 9.40 -12.57 10.01
C MET A 127 10.86 -13.00 9.88
N ILE A 128 11.75 -12.00 9.94
CA ILE A 128 13.18 -12.22 9.73
C ILE A 128 14.00 -11.30 10.62
N ASN A 129 15.29 -11.58 10.79
CA ASN A 129 16.19 -10.69 11.51
C ASN A 129 15.99 -9.23 11.09
N VAL A 130 15.83 -8.37 12.06
CA VAL A 130 15.93 -6.93 11.84
C VAL A 130 17.34 -6.60 11.36
N GLY A 131 17.47 -5.73 10.38
CA GLY A 131 18.76 -5.19 9.96
C GLY A 131 19.50 -4.58 11.16
N PHE A 132 20.79 -4.83 11.29
CA PHE A 132 21.56 -4.36 12.43
C PHE A 132 21.72 -2.87 12.39
N TYR A 133 21.29 -2.26 13.46
CA TYR A 133 21.39 -0.87 13.75
C TYR A 133 21.98 -0.71 15.15
N ASP A 134 23.09 0.00 15.27
CA ASP A 134 23.67 0.33 16.57
C ASP A 134 22.95 1.54 17.16
N ASP A 135 22.04 1.29 18.09
CA ASP A 135 21.31 2.34 18.82
C ASP A 135 22.21 3.21 19.70
N SER A 136 23.48 2.83 19.92
CA SER A 136 24.38 3.55 20.82
C SER A 136 24.94 4.83 20.20
N ASP A 137 24.89 4.96 18.88
CA ASP A 137 25.33 6.16 18.18
C ASP A 137 24.14 6.93 17.61
N SER A 138 23.95 8.15 18.08
CA SER A 138 22.89 9.05 17.62
C SER A 138 23.20 9.77 16.30
N ASP A 139 24.42 9.63 15.77
CA ASP A 139 24.82 10.24 14.51
C ASP A 139 24.68 9.26 13.34
N PRO A 140 23.65 9.42 12.47
CA PRO A 140 23.43 8.53 11.35
C PRO A 140 24.58 8.49 10.33
N SER A 141 25.47 9.48 10.33
CA SER A 141 26.63 9.49 9.44
C SER A 141 27.74 8.51 9.85
N ASN A 142 27.70 8.03 11.08
CA ASN A 142 28.66 7.06 11.62
C ASN A 142 28.20 5.60 11.50
N HIS A 143 26.95 5.37 11.05
CA HIS A 143 26.44 4.01 10.87
C HIS A 143 27.00 3.42 9.57
N ALA A 144 27.82 2.40 9.70
CA ALA A 144 28.09 1.50 8.60
C ALA A 144 26.80 0.69 8.38
N TRP A 145 25.99 1.11 7.41
CA TRP A 145 24.81 0.38 7.00
C TRP A 145 25.26 -0.98 6.47
N GLU A 146 25.02 -2.00 7.25
CA GLU A 146 25.30 -3.36 6.79
C GLU A 146 24.16 -3.79 5.88
N ASP A 147 24.46 -4.08 4.63
CA ASP A 147 23.54 -4.67 3.64
C ASP A 147 22.99 -6.03 4.07
N GLU A 148 23.35 -6.49 5.28
CA GLU A 148 23.16 -7.85 5.72
C GLU A 148 22.52 -7.91 7.11
N CYS A 149 21.41 -8.66 7.20
CA CYS A 149 20.71 -8.91 8.45
C CYS A 149 21.30 -10.10 9.23
N LEU A 150 22.60 -10.35 9.17
CA LEU A 150 23.25 -11.46 9.85
C LEU A 150 23.70 -11.09 11.26
N LEU A 151 23.24 -11.85 12.25
CA LEU A 151 23.73 -11.71 13.63
C LEU A 151 25.10 -12.37 13.78
N ASP A 152 26.12 -11.65 14.24
CA ASP A 152 27.39 -12.25 14.65
C ASP A 152 27.18 -12.96 15.98
N VAL A 153 27.37 -14.28 15.97
CA VAL A 153 27.22 -15.17 17.13
C VAL A 153 28.54 -15.81 17.55
N SER A 154 29.67 -15.32 17.05
CA SER A 154 30.98 -15.94 17.29
C SER A 154 31.34 -16.04 18.77
N ASP A 155 30.92 -15.09 19.60
CA ASP A 155 31.12 -15.12 21.05
C ASP A 155 30.07 -15.95 21.82
N LYS A 156 29.08 -16.51 21.12
CA LYS A 156 28.01 -17.35 21.65
C LYS A 156 28.21 -18.85 21.33
N ILE A 157 29.11 -19.17 20.43
CA ILE A 157 29.40 -20.55 20.06
C ILE A 157 30.12 -21.27 21.22
N VAL A 158 29.56 -22.39 21.64
CA VAL A 158 30.13 -23.23 22.67
C VAL A 158 30.66 -24.50 22.03
N LEU A 159 31.97 -24.72 22.13
CA LEU A 159 32.61 -25.92 21.59
C LEU A 159 32.44 -27.10 22.54
N VAL A 160 31.88 -28.19 22.07
CA VAL A 160 31.67 -29.41 22.88
C VAL A 160 33.00 -29.97 23.40
N SER A 161 34.08 -29.79 22.61
CA SER A 161 35.45 -30.20 23.00
C SER A 161 35.98 -29.55 24.29
N ASP A 162 35.45 -28.40 24.68
CA ASP A 162 35.88 -27.68 25.88
C ASP A 162 35.20 -28.19 27.15
N TYR A 163 34.29 -29.15 27.03
CA TYR A 163 33.51 -29.70 28.14
C TYR A 163 33.62 -31.21 28.23
N LYS A 164 33.38 -31.73 29.42
CA LYS A 164 33.46 -33.18 29.71
C LYS A 164 32.29 -33.97 29.10
N SER A 165 31.20 -33.31 28.78
CA SER A 165 30.04 -33.93 28.16
C SER A 165 29.23 -32.92 27.32
N GLU A 166 28.48 -33.43 26.37
CA GLU A 166 27.54 -32.65 25.58
C GLU A 166 26.51 -31.89 26.43
N ALA A 167 26.03 -32.54 27.52
CA ALA A 167 25.11 -31.92 28.46
C ALA A 167 25.70 -30.68 29.16
N GLN A 168 27.00 -30.71 29.49
CA GLN A 168 27.68 -29.55 30.06
C GLN A 168 27.83 -28.41 29.02
N ALA A 169 28.18 -28.76 27.79
CA ALA A 169 28.25 -27.78 26.70
C ALA A 169 26.89 -27.13 26.43
N GLN A 170 25.80 -27.92 26.41
CA GLN A 170 24.45 -27.40 26.28
C GLN A 170 24.06 -26.45 27.42
N ASN A 171 24.40 -26.78 28.66
CA ASN A 171 24.15 -25.88 29.78
C ASN A 171 24.97 -24.59 29.71
N ALA A 172 26.18 -24.64 29.18
CA ALA A 172 27.00 -23.47 28.96
C ALA A 172 26.38 -22.58 27.87
N ALA A 173 25.89 -23.16 26.77
CA ALA A 173 25.18 -22.43 25.71
C ALA A 173 23.92 -21.76 26.26
N LYS A 174 23.13 -22.44 27.10
CA LYS A 174 21.96 -21.88 27.80
C LYS A 174 22.28 -20.66 28.66
N SER A 175 23.47 -20.61 29.20
CA SER A 175 23.92 -19.52 30.08
C SER A 175 24.43 -18.30 29.32
N ASN A 176 24.63 -18.40 28.01
CA ASN A 176 25.11 -17.32 27.13
C ASN A 176 24.35 -17.29 25.81
N PRO A 177 23.04 -17.06 25.82
CA PRO A 177 22.23 -17.09 24.59
C PRO A 177 22.56 -15.94 23.65
N ALA A 178 22.43 -16.18 22.35
CA ALA A 178 22.33 -15.14 21.37
C ALA A 178 20.93 -14.52 21.43
N THR A 179 20.84 -13.21 21.33
CA THR A 179 19.58 -12.47 21.31
C THR A 179 19.45 -11.70 20.02
N LEU A 180 18.30 -11.77 19.39
CA LEU A 180 18.00 -11.03 18.17
C LEU A 180 16.54 -10.57 18.15
N GLU A 181 16.28 -9.55 17.35
CA GLU A 181 14.93 -9.09 17.04
C GLU A 181 14.56 -9.51 15.62
N ILE A 182 13.30 -9.85 15.40
CA ILE A 182 12.76 -10.15 14.08
C ILE A 182 11.62 -9.19 13.74
N GLU A 183 11.49 -8.89 12.46
CA GLU A 183 10.47 -8.01 11.91
C GLU A 183 9.64 -8.72 10.84
N ARG A 184 8.40 -8.27 10.66
CA ARG A 184 7.50 -8.80 9.64
C ARG A 184 7.91 -8.30 8.26
N LEU A 185 7.73 -9.14 7.25
CA LEU A 185 7.95 -8.76 5.85
C LEU A 185 6.81 -7.94 5.26
N ALA A 186 5.62 -8.06 5.82
CA ALA A 186 4.44 -7.32 5.37
C ALA A 186 4.39 -5.90 5.94
N ALA A 187 3.75 -4.99 5.21
CA ALA A 187 3.17 -3.76 5.72
C ALA A 187 1.66 -3.96 5.95
N LYS A 188 1.06 -3.14 6.81
CA LYS A 188 -0.37 -3.17 7.15
C LYS A 188 -0.97 -1.79 6.95
N LEU A 189 -2.16 -1.76 6.35
CA LEU A 189 -2.89 -0.54 6.02
C LEU A 189 -4.30 -0.58 6.60
N GLU A 190 -4.79 0.55 7.06
CA GLU A 190 -6.12 0.72 7.60
C GLU A 190 -6.63 2.14 7.34
N VAL A 191 -7.91 2.28 7.03
CA VAL A 191 -8.56 3.58 6.83
C VAL A 191 -9.58 3.85 7.91
N MET A 192 -9.50 5.02 8.50
CA MET A 192 -10.45 5.53 9.49
C MET A 192 -11.06 6.85 9.00
N ILE A 193 -12.25 7.19 9.50
CA ILE A 193 -12.91 8.45 9.21
C ILE A 193 -12.77 9.38 10.42
N GLY A 194 -12.27 10.57 10.17
CA GLY A 194 -12.14 11.59 11.19
C GLY A 194 -13.50 12.12 11.65
N SER A 195 -13.61 12.51 12.91
CA SER A 195 -14.82 13.13 13.46
C SER A 195 -14.43 14.44 14.16
N PRO A 196 -14.89 15.58 13.63
CA PRO A 196 -15.75 15.76 12.46
C PRO A 196 -14.99 15.54 11.13
N LEU A 197 -15.71 15.11 10.10
CA LEU A 197 -15.25 15.09 8.71
C LEU A 197 -15.67 16.38 8.03
N ALA A 198 -14.72 17.15 7.50
CA ALA A 198 -15.00 18.35 6.74
C ALA A 198 -15.25 17.98 5.26
N VAL A 199 -16.34 18.48 4.66
CA VAL A 199 -16.73 18.16 3.29
C VAL A 199 -16.94 19.42 2.46
N GLY A 200 -16.11 19.61 1.43
CA GLY A 200 -16.24 20.71 0.46
C GLY A 200 -17.40 20.53 -0.53
N PRO A 201 -17.69 21.56 -1.36
CA PRO A 201 -16.88 22.77 -1.50
C PRO A 201 -16.91 23.63 -0.23
N PHE A 202 -15.87 24.43 -0.06
CA PHE A 202 -15.77 25.36 1.06
C PHE A 202 -16.01 26.78 0.57
N GLU A 203 -16.68 27.60 1.35
CA GLU A 203 -16.80 29.02 1.06
C GLU A 203 -15.47 29.72 1.25
N ASP A 204 -15.16 30.67 0.39
CA ASP A 204 -13.96 31.49 0.49
C ASP A 204 -13.88 32.18 1.88
N GLY A 205 -12.78 31.95 2.58
CA GLY A 205 -12.53 32.53 3.90
C GLY A 205 -13.26 31.88 5.06
N THR A 206 -14.09 30.87 4.83
CA THR A 206 -14.71 30.04 5.87
C THR A 206 -14.32 28.58 5.67
N ASN A 207 -14.23 27.80 6.74
CA ASN A 207 -14.10 26.34 6.67
C ASN A 207 -15.48 25.65 6.76
N ALA A 208 -16.54 26.36 6.34
CA ALA A 208 -17.88 25.80 6.37
C ALA A 208 -18.02 24.69 5.32
N SER A 209 -18.33 23.49 5.78
CA SER A 209 -18.61 22.34 4.92
C SER A 209 -19.97 22.52 4.23
N LEU A 210 -19.97 22.64 2.91
CA LEU A 210 -21.20 22.78 2.13
C LEU A 210 -21.66 21.47 1.51
N GLY A 211 -20.75 20.54 1.24
CA GLY A 211 -21.03 19.27 0.61
C GLY A 211 -21.51 18.20 1.57
N GLN A 212 -21.90 17.08 0.98
CA GLN A 212 -22.29 15.85 1.65
C GLN A 212 -21.35 14.73 1.18
N PHE A 213 -20.99 13.84 2.10
CA PHE A 213 -20.15 12.69 1.79
C PHE A 213 -20.55 11.48 2.63
N ASP A 214 -20.65 10.33 1.99
CA ASP A 214 -20.83 9.04 2.65
C ASP A 214 -19.73 8.07 2.16
N PHE A 215 -18.94 7.59 3.09
CA PHE A 215 -17.83 6.68 2.79
C PHE A 215 -18.39 5.29 2.44
N GLY A 216 -17.90 4.69 1.37
CA GLY A 216 -18.26 3.34 0.99
C GLY A 216 -17.20 2.33 1.44
N ASN A 217 -16.14 2.22 0.68
CA ASN A 217 -15.05 1.30 0.95
C ASN A 217 -13.76 1.76 0.26
N TRP A 218 -12.68 1.03 0.50
CA TRP A 218 -11.36 1.33 -0.02
C TRP A 218 -10.61 0.07 -0.46
N THR A 219 -9.62 0.26 -1.30
CA THR A 219 -8.64 -0.75 -1.68
C THR A 219 -7.31 -0.09 -2.01
N ILE A 220 -6.32 -0.88 -2.40
CA ILE A 220 -5.02 -0.40 -2.87
C ILE A 220 -4.87 -0.64 -4.37
N ASP A 221 -4.03 0.18 -4.99
CA ASP A 221 -3.66 0.10 -6.39
C ASP A 221 -2.17 0.45 -6.53
N TYR A 222 -1.53 0.10 -7.64
CA TYR A 222 -0.09 0.27 -7.82
C TYR A 222 0.73 -0.33 -6.67
N TYR A 223 0.47 -1.59 -6.38
CA TYR A 223 1.14 -2.32 -5.31
C TYR A 223 2.28 -3.18 -5.86
N ASN A 224 3.28 -3.40 -4.99
CA ASN A 224 4.46 -4.16 -5.38
C ASN A 224 4.21 -5.68 -5.33
N SER A 225 4.81 -6.39 -6.27
CA SER A 225 4.84 -7.87 -6.31
C SER A 225 6.23 -8.46 -6.12
N LEU A 226 7.25 -7.62 -5.95
CA LEU A 226 8.63 -8.03 -5.83
C LEU A 226 9.18 -7.64 -4.47
N PHE A 227 9.90 -8.54 -3.80
CA PHE A 227 10.57 -8.19 -2.56
C PHE A 227 11.85 -8.99 -2.35
N PHE A 228 12.76 -8.45 -1.54
CA PHE A 228 13.86 -9.19 -0.98
C PHE A 228 13.44 -9.79 0.36
N PRO A 229 13.71 -11.09 0.62
CA PRO A 229 13.43 -11.68 1.92
C PRO A 229 14.04 -10.88 3.07
N PHE A 230 15.30 -10.46 2.93
CA PHE A 230 16.00 -9.67 3.92
C PHE A 230 15.99 -8.21 3.55
N ALA A 231 15.80 -7.36 4.56
CA ALA A 231 15.84 -5.93 4.35
C ALA A 231 17.19 -5.52 3.73
N LYS A 232 17.10 -4.76 2.64
CA LYS A 232 18.26 -4.09 2.05
C LYS A 232 18.17 -2.61 2.36
N GLU A 233 19.30 -2.02 2.67
CA GLU A 233 19.41 -0.59 2.93
C GLU A 233 20.08 0.11 1.78
N THR A 234 19.82 1.41 1.63
CA THR A 234 20.58 2.18 0.66
C THR A 234 21.97 2.50 1.22
N THR A 235 22.99 2.33 0.40
CA THR A 235 24.36 2.70 0.74
C THR A 235 24.60 4.21 0.72
N THR A 236 23.61 5.01 0.33
CA THR A 236 23.72 6.47 0.28
C THR A 236 23.22 7.08 1.59
N ALA A 237 24.05 7.01 2.62
CA ALA A 237 23.82 7.66 3.91
C ALA A 237 23.50 9.17 3.80
N SER A 238 23.90 9.83 2.72
CA SER A 238 23.63 11.25 2.46
C SER A 238 22.16 11.60 2.18
N SER A 239 21.32 10.60 1.95
CA SER A 239 19.87 10.79 1.73
C SER A 239 19.03 10.52 2.97
N HIS A 240 19.62 10.04 4.05
CA HIS A 240 18.95 9.84 5.33
C HIS A 240 19.15 11.10 6.18
N THR A 241 18.22 12.01 6.10
CA THR A 241 18.17 13.13 7.05
C THR A 241 17.87 12.61 8.45
N THR A 242 18.47 13.26 9.45
CA THR A 242 18.30 12.96 10.87
C THR A 242 16.86 12.59 11.24
N GLY A 243 16.64 11.37 11.69
CA GLY A 243 15.35 10.89 12.15
C GLY A 243 14.85 9.56 11.57
N PHE A 244 15.60 8.92 10.73
CA PHE A 244 15.29 7.56 10.21
C PHE A 244 15.87 6.48 11.13
N TYR A 245 15.38 6.44 12.34
CA TYR A 245 15.69 5.36 13.26
C TYR A 245 14.66 4.24 13.11
N LYS A 246 15.00 3.02 13.49
CA LYS A 246 14.18 1.80 13.50
C LYS A 246 12.76 1.88 12.89
N SER A 247 11.91 2.77 13.38
CA SER A 247 10.54 2.93 12.91
C SER A 247 10.38 3.72 11.60
N ASN A 248 11.43 4.38 11.15
CA ASN A 248 11.41 5.24 9.94
C ASN A 248 12.36 4.76 8.86
N PHE A 249 12.91 3.60 9.05
CA PHE A 249 13.80 2.96 8.14
C PHE A 249 13.13 2.77 6.76
N TYR A 250 13.79 3.21 5.70
CA TYR A 250 13.30 3.11 4.33
C TYR A 250 14.11 2.04 3.61
N THR A 251 13.56 0.84 3.53
CA THR A 251 14.19 -0.31 2.91
C THR A 251 14.26 -0.18 1.39
N VAL A 252 15.07 -1.00 0.76
CA VAL A 252 15.20 -1.10 -0.70
C VAL A 252 14.49 -2.35 -1.18
N ASP A 253 13.46 -2.20 -1.97
CA ASP A 253 12.86 -3.31 -2.70
C ASP A 253 13.51 -3.49 -4.09
N PRO A 254 13.20 -4.58 -4.83
CA PRO A 254 13.80 -4.81 -6.15
C PRO A 254 13.54 -3.70 -7.18
N ASN A 255 12.46 -2.93 -7.05
CA ASN A 255 12.13 -1.84 -7.96
C ASN A 255 12.91 -0.55 -7.65
N PHE A 256 13.49 -0.46 -6.46
CA PHE A 256 14.20 0.74 -5.99
C PHE A 256 15.50 1.02 -6.76
N THR A 257 16.19 0.00 -7.23
CA THR A 257 17.63 0.05 -7.54
C THR A 257 18.01 0.61 -8.89
N THR A 258 17.06 0.82 -9.80
CA THR A 258 17.39 1.23 -11.17
C THR A 258 16.98 2.66 -11.44
N ALA A 259 17.86 3.60 -11.10
CA ALA A 259 17.69 5.01 -11.48
C ALA A 259 17.59 5.14 -13.01
N GLY A 260 16.38 5.38 -13.52
CA GLY A 260 16.15 5.75 -14.91
C GLY A 260 15.78 4.64 -15.89
N GLY A 261 15.49 3.42 -15.43
CA GLY A 261 15.02 2.33 -16.30
C GLY A 261 13.51 2.08 -16.21
N THR A 262 12.94 1.57 -17.28
CA THR A 262 11.58 1.03 -17.33
C THR A 262 11.35 -0.15 -16.36
N GLU A 263 12.37 -0.60 -15.69
CA GLU A 263 12.38 -1.71 -14.74
C GLU A 263 11.66 -1.39 -13.44
N TYR A 264 11.49 -0.12 -13.09
CA TYR A 264 10.72 0.31 -11.91
C TYR A 264 9.27 -0.16 -11.92
N LEU A 265 8.69 -0.25 -13.10
CA LEU A 265 7.28 -0.60 -13.24
C LEU A 265 7.04 -2.11 -13.39
N THR A 266 8.09 -2.92 -13.57
CA THR A 266 7.93 -4.37 -13.83
C THR A 266 7.38 -5.14 -12.64
N GLY A 267 7.64 -4.68 -11.41
CA GLY A 267 7.12 -5.29 -10.19
C GLY A 267 5.84 -4.64 -9.65
N ILE A 268 5.45 -3.50 -10.21
CA ILE A 268 4.25 -2.79 -9.76
C ILE A 268 3.03 -3.31 -10.50
N ILE A 269 2.03 -3.75 -9.74
CA ILE A 269 0.76 -4.26 -10.27
C ILE A 269 -0.30 -3.17 -10.15
N LYS A 270 -0.91 -2.87 -11.26
CA LYS A 270 -2.10 -2.07 -11.36
C LYS A 270 -3.33 -2.96 -11.30
N ASN A 271 -4.32 -2.56 -10.54
CA ASN A 271 -5.57 -3.31 -10.46
C ASN A 271 -6.21 -3.45 -11.82
N THR A 272 -6.49 -4.71 -12.21
CA THR A 272 -7.31 -5.00 -13.36
C THR A 272 -8.78 -5.02 -12.96
N LEU A 273 -9.65 -4.69 -13.91
CA LEU A 273 -11.09 -4.74 -13.69
C LEU A 273 -11.63 -6.16 -13.93
N ASP A 274 -12.58 -6.55 -13.12
CA ASP A 274 -13.38 -7.75 -13.39
C ASP A 274 -14.20 -7.54 -14.67
N ALA A 275 -14.18 -8.51 -15.57
CA ALA A 275 -14.83 -8.37 -16.88
C ALA A 275 -16.37 -8.28 -16.79
N ALA A 276 -16.96 -8.84 -15.75
CA ALA A 276 -18.41 -8.87 -15.58
C ALA A 276 -18.93 -7.66 -14.78
N THR A 277 -18.23 -7.29 -13.69
CA THR A 277 -18.65 -6.21 -12.79
C THR A 277 -18.00 -4.88 -13.11
N ARG A 278 -16.88 -4.92 -13.84
CA ARG A 278 -16.03 -3.75 -14.13
C ARG A 278 -15.47 -3.06 -12.89
N GLU A 279 -15.48 -3.73 -11.75
CA GLU A 279 -14.85 -3.27 -10.53
C GLU A 279 -13.41 -3.80 -10.41
N PRO A 280 -12.53 -3.11 -9.68
CA PRO A 280 -11.21 -3.65 -9.37
C PRO A 280 -11.30 -5.04 -8.75
N LYS A 281 -10.48 -5.97 -9.22
CA LYS A 281 -10.43 -7.34 -8.72
C LYS A 281 -9.90 -7.46 -7.30
N VAL A 282 -9.30 -6.41 -6.78
CA VAL A 282 -8.84 -6.36 -5.40
C VAL A 282 -10.02 -6.23 -4.46
N GLU A 283 -9.93 -6.91 -3.32
CA GLU A 283 -10.95 -6.82 -2.30
C GLU A 283 -11.12 -5.39 -1.79
N TRP A 284 -12.37 -4.96 -1.77
CA TRP A 284 -12.78 -3.73 -1.11
C TRP A 284 -12.97 -3.96 0.39
N VAL A 285 -12.47 -3.04 1.19
CA VAL A 285 -12.49 -3.08 2.65
C VAL A 285 -13.28 -1.89 3.18
N ALA A 286 -14.06 -2.11 4.23
CA ALA A 286 -14.73 -1.02 4.94
C ALA A 286 -13.72 -0.19 5.74
N GLU A 287 -14.12 1.02 6.14
CA GLU A 287 -13.39 1.78 7.15
C GLU A 287 -13.40 1.06 8.50
N SER A 288 -12.41 1.37 9.33
CA SER A 288 -12.37 0.93 10.71
C SER A 288 -13.00 1.96 11.62
N ALA A 289 -13.92 1.53 12.48
CA ALA A 289 -14.41 2.34 13.59
C ALA A 289 -13.40 2.39 14.73
N THR A 290 -12.71 1.28 14.95
CA THR A 290 -11.65 1.10 15.93
C THR A 290 -10.41 0.55 15.24
N VAL A 291 -9.23 0.97 15.66
CA VAL A 291 -7.96 0.47 15.12
C VAL A 291 -7.91 -1.07 15.21
N GLY A 292 -7.65 -1.71 14.08
CA GLY A 292 -7.56 -3.16 13.95
C GLY A 292 -8.84 -3.84 13.43
N ASP A 293 -9.94 -3.10 13.18
CA ASP A 293 -11.19 -3.71 12.71
C ASP A 293 -11.10 -4.20 11.26
N ASN A 294 -10.66 -3.33 10.36
CA ASN A 294 -10.62 -3.59 8.92
C ASN A 294 -9.30 -3.12 8.30
N TYR A 295 -8.52 -4.04 7.81
CA TYR A 295 -7.17 -3.75 7.31
C TYR A 295 -6.83 -4.57 6.08
N LYS A 296 -5.76 -4.17 5.39
CA LYS A 296 -5.10 -4.96 4.34
C LYS A 296 -3.62 -5.07 4.63
N TYR A 297 -3.05 -6.21 4.27
CA TYR A 297 -1.59 -6.34 4.18
C TYR A 297 -1.15 -6.04 2.75
N CYS A 298 0.07 -5.56 2.63
CA CYS A 298 0.76 -5.42 1.35
C CYS A 298 2.25 -5.67 1.49
N ILE A 299 2.90 -5.90 0.36
CA ILE A 299 4.36 -5.98 0.27
C ILE A 299 4.91 -4.55 0.27
N GLU A 300 6.08 -4.36 0.87
CA GLU A 300 6.76 -3.06 0.84
C GLU A 300 6.94 -2.56 -0.60
N ASN A 301 6.82 -1.26 -0.76
CA ASN A 301 7.02 -0.56 -2.02
C ASN A 301 7.78 0.72 -1.75
N THR A 302 9.05 0.73 -2.11
CA THR A 302 9.97 1.84 -1.86
C THR A 302 10.63 2.28 -3.16
N MET A 303 11.08 3.53 -3.23
CA MET A 303 11.61 4.12 -4.46
C MET A 303 12.65 5.19 -4.17
N VAL A 304 13.53 5.44 -5.12
CA VAL A 304 14.46 6.58 -5.05
C VAL A 304 13.69 7.91 -5.07
N ALA A 305 14.28 8.95 -4.51
CA ALA A 305 13.65 10.27 -4.39
C ALA A 305 13.07 10.79 -5.73
N GLY A 306 13.83 10.72 -6.80
CA GLY A 306 13.42 11.17 -8.14
C GLY A 306 12.39 10.28 -8.85
N TYR A 307 12.00 9.16 -8.25
CA TYR A 307 11.02 8.24 -8.84
C TYR A 307 9.74 8.10 -8.02
N GLN A 308 9.44 9.08 -7.20
CA GLN A 308 8.17 9.19 -6.48
C GLN A 308 7.06 9.66 -7.44
N LYS A 309 6.67 8.75 -8.33
CA LYS A 309 5.71 8.97 -9.41
C LYS A 309 4.41 8.23 -9.14
N PHE A 310 3.32 8.67 -9.77
CA PHE A 310 2.01 8.03 -9.62
C PHE A 310 1.99 6.57 -10.05
N GLY A 311 2.79 6.19 -11.05
CA GLY A 311 2.90 4.79 -11.49
C GLY A 311 3.80 3.91 -10.62
N ALA A 312 4.54 4.48 -9.65
CA ALA A 312 5.50 3.76 -8.81
C ALA A 312 5.03 3.59 -7.36
N ALA A 313 4.32 4.54 -6.81
CA ALA A 313 3.90 4.54 -5.41
C ALA A 313 2.55 3.83 -5.23
N THR A 314 2.45 3.00 -4.20
CA THR A 314 1.17 2.39 -3.81
C THR A 314 0.20 3.49 -3.41
N ARG A 315 -0.98 3.46 -4.02
CA ARG A 315 -2.06 4.40 -3.73
C ARG A 315 -3.25 3.72 -3.09
N LEU A 316 -3.95 4.49 -2.29
CA LEU A 316 -5.27 4.19 -1.79
C LEU A 316 -6.30 4.61 -2.82
N VAL A 317 -7.29 3.76 -3.06
CA VAL A 317 -8.49 4.08 -3.84
C VAL A 317 -9.68 4.02 -2.90
N LEU A 318 -10.38 5.13 -2.74
CA LEU A 318 -11.61 5.20 -1.95
C LEU A 318 -12.81 5.33 -2.87
N LYS A 319 -13.89 4.69 -2.47
CA LYS A 319 -15.18 4.75 -3.13
C LYS A 319 -16.21 5.31 -2.15
N GLY A 320 -16.93 6.33 -2.56
CA GLY A 320 -17.95 6.96 -1.71
C GLY A 320 -18.96 7.75 -2.50
N GLN A 321 -20.00 8.19 -1.84
CA GLN A 321 -20.98 9.10 -2.40
C GLN A 321 -20.63 10.55 -2.00
N TYR A 322 -20.70 11.45 -2.96
CA TYR A 322 -20.46 12.87 -2.75
C TYR A 322 -21.50 13.71 -3.52
N ALA A 323 -22.06 14.69 -2.85
CA ALA A 323 -22.87 15.72 -3.46
C ALA A 323 -22.35 17.12 -3.04
N PRO A 324 -22.29 18.09 -3.99
CA PRO A 324 -21.58 19.36 -3.74
C PRO A 324 -22.34 20.32 -2.80
N TRP A 325 -23.59 20.04 -2.44
CA TRP A 325 -24.44 20.93 -1.64
C TRP A 325 -25.34 20.15 -0.69
N LYS A 326 -25.46 20.59 0.57
CA LYS A 326 -26.23 19.87 1.60
C LYS A 326 -27.56 20.48 2.00
N SER A 327 -27.89 21.67 1.53
CA SER A 327 -29.11 22.37 1.96
C SER A 327 -30.28 22.22 0.98
N GLY A 328 -30.71 20.98 0.71
CA GLY A 328 -31.96 20.70 -0.02
C GLY A 328 -31.90 20.81 -1.53
N GLU A 329 -30.76 21.21 -2.12
CA GLU A 329 -30.62 21.30 -3.57
C GLU A 329 -30.10 19.99 -4.19
N PHE A 330 -29.13 19.35 -3.54
CA PHE A 330 -28.62 18.04 -3.94
C PHE A 330 -28.96 16.99 -2.90
N THR A 331 -29.37 15.82 -3.37
CA THR A 331 -29.66 14.68 -2.50
C THR A 331 -28.58 13.63 -2.70
N LEU A 332 -27.87 13.28 -1.63
CA LEU A 332 -26.87 12.22 -1.66
C LEU A 332 -27.54 10.90 -2.08
N GLY A 333 -26.92 10.20 -3.00
CA GLY A 333 -27.48 8.99 -3.60
C GLY A 333 -28.25 9.20 -4.91
N ASN A 334 -28.51 10.45 -5.31
CA ASN A 334 -29.07 10.78 -6.62
C ASN A 334 -27.95 11.09 -7.64
N ASP A 335 -28.31 10.97 -8.92
CA ASP A 335 -27.45 11.41 -10.00
C ASP A 335 -27.31 12.94 -9.99
N TRP A 336 -26.12 13.42 -10.30
CA TRP A 336 -25.88 14.83 -10.55
C TRP A 336 -24.83 15.02 -11.65
N TYR A 337 -24.75 16.22 -12.18
CA TYR A 337 -23.95 16.54 -13.38
C TYR A 337 -23.09 17.77 -13.12
N ARG A 338 -21.91 17.81 -13.74
CA ARG A 338 -20.97 18.91 -13.60
C ARG A 338 -20.47 19.36 -14.97
N LEU A 339 -20.51 20.66 -15.19
CA LEU A 339 -19.82 21.31 -16.30
C LEU A 339 -18.50 21.88 -15.77
N PRO A 340 -17.34 21.29 -16.10
CA PRO A 340 -16.06 21.86 -15.73
C PRO A 340 -15.84 23.20 -16.46
N ASN A 341 -15.40 24.22 -15.74
CA ASN A 341 -15.03 25.52 -16.30
C ASN A 341 -13.86 26.10 -15.49
N GLY A 342 -12.66 25.63 -15.75
CA GLY A 342 -11.48 25.98 -14.98
C GLY A 342 -11.71 25.78 -13.47
N THR A 343 -11.50 26.81 -12.66
CA THR A 343 -11.77 26.81 -11.22
C THR A 343 -13.26 26.95 -10.87
N ASN A 344 -14.11 27.35 -11.83
CA ASN A 344 -15.51 27.65 -11.63
C ASN A 344 -16.39 26.61 -12.33
N SER A 345 -16.67 25.49 -11.69
CA SER A 345 -17.59 24.47 -12.21
C SER A 345 -19.05 24.88 -11.97
N VAL A 346 -19.93 24.49 -12.89
CA VAL A 346 -21.38 24.56 -12.70
C VAL A 346 -21.93 23.17 -12.46
N ASN A 347 -22.65 22.99 -11.36
CA ASN A 347 -23.24 21.71 -10.98
C ASN A 347 -24.75 21.73 -11.17
N PHE A 348 -25.29 20.62 -11.70
CA PHE A 348 -26.72 20.43 -11.93
C PHE A 348 -27.20 19.24 -11.09
N LYS A 349 -28.24 19.46 -10.28
CA LYS A 349 -28.75 18.46 -9.32
C LYS A 349 -29.51 17.30 -9.99
N SER A 350 -29.86 17.44 -11.28
CA SER A 350 -30.57 16.43 -12.06
C SER A 350 -30.31 16.62 -13.55
N PHE A 351 -30.61 15.59 -14.34
CA PHE A 351 -30.59 15.70 -15.79
C PHE A 351 -31.60 16.73 -16.31
N ALA A 352 -32.77 16.83 -15.66
CA ALA A 352 -33.79 17.82 -16.01
C ALA A 352 -33.27 19.27 -15.86
N ASP A 353 -32.50 19.55 -14.80
CA ASP A 353 -31.90 20.88 -14.60
C ASP A 353 -30.80 21.17 -15.64
N LEU A 354 -30.01 20.15 -15.99
CA LEU A 354 -29.02 20.26 -17.07
C LEU A 354 -29.69 20.57 -18.40
N LEU A 355 -30.77 19.86 -18.74
CA LEU A 355 -31.54 20.06 -19.96
C LEU A 355 -32.23 21.43 -19.98
N ALA A 356 -32.76 21.88 -18.81
CA ALA A 356 -33.37 23.19 -18.67
C ALA A 356 -32.37 24.35 -18.91
N ALA A 357 -31.10 24.14 -18.59
CA ALA A 357 -30.05 25.09 -18.91
C ALA A 357 -29.61 25.02 -20.40
N TYR A 358 -29.52 23.80 -20.93
CA TYR A 358 -29.11 23.56 -22.31
C TYR A 358 -30.11 24.13 -23.35
N THR A 359 -31.40 23.87 -23.16
CA THR A 359 -32.43 24.17 -24.16
C THR A 359 -32.47 25.66 -24.58
N PRO A 360 -32.53 26.64 -23.65
CA PRO A 360 -32.51 28.05 -24.05
C PRO A 360 -31.16 28.49 -24.62
N ALA A 361 -30.06 27.94 -24.14
CA ALA A 361 -28.74 28.23 -24.69
C ALA A 361 -28.62 27.75 -26.16
N LYS A 362 -29.07 26.55 -26.45
CA LYS A 362 -29.07 25.97 -27.78
C LYS A 362 -29.93 26.76 -28.75
N ALA A 363 -31.08 27.26 -28.31
CA ALA A 363 -31.97 28.07 -29.12
C ALA A 363 -31.31 29.37 -29.62
N LYS A 364 -30.31 29.89 -28.95
CA LYS A 364 -29.56 31.07 -29.33
C LYS A 364 -28.66 30.89 -30.56
N GLU A 365 -28.33 29.65 -30.93
CA GLU A 365 -27.54 29.39 -32.16
C GLU A 365 -28.21 29.92 -33.42
N THR A 366 -29.53 29.94 -33.43
CA THR A 366 -30.32 30.43 -34.56
C THR A 366 -30.98 31.76 -34.31
N ALA A 367 -30.84 32.33 -33.13
CA ALA A 367 -31.41 33.60 -32.75
C ALA A 367 -30.46 34.77 -33.03
N SER A 368 -30.99 35.98 -33.06
CA SER A 368 -30.21 37.21 -33.20
C SER A 368 -29.43 37.59 -31.92
N ASP A 369 -29.74 36.96 -30.80
CA ASP A 369 -29.08 37.17 -29.51
C ASP A 369 -27.87 36.23 -29.37
N PRO A 370 -26.64 36.74 -29.28
CA PRO A 370 -25.45 35.88 -29.28
C PRO A 370 -25.32 35.10 -27.97
N MET A 371 -24.92 33.83 -28.07
CA MET A 371 -24.57 33.01 -26.93
C MET A 371 -23.38 33.59 -26.15
N THR A 372 -23.49 33.64 -24.85
CA THR A 372 -22.34 33.89 -23.98
C THR A 372 -21.29 32.77 -24.07
N ALA A 373 -20.07 33.02 -23.61
CA ALA A 373 -19.03 32.03 -23.58
C ALA A 373 -19.43 30.80 -22.72
N GLN A 374 -20.13 31.03 -21.61
CA GLN A 374 -20.66 29.97 -20.74
C GLN A 374 -21.74 29.12 -21.43
N GLU A 375 -22.64 29.74 -22.17
CA GLU A 375 -23.67 29.02 -22.94
C GLU A 375 -23.06 28.19 -24.06
N LYS A 376 -22.03 28.71 -24.76
CA LYS A 376 -21.29 27.95 -25.77
C LYS A 376 -20.61 26.71 -25.18
N LEU A 377 -19.95 26.88 -24.02
CA LEU A 377 -19.31 25.79 -23.33
C LEU A 377 -20.34 24.72 -22.91
N LEU A 378 -21.48 25.13 -22.34
CA LEU A 378 -22.55 24.23 -21.91
C LEU A 378 -23.11 23.44 -23.12
N VAL A 379 -23.46 24.10 -24.22
CA VAL A 379 -23.99 23.43 -25.42
C VAL A 379 -22.99 22.43 -25.97
N SER A 380 -21.76 22.86 -26.15
CA SER A 380 -20.68 21.99 -26.64
C SER A 380 -20.45 20.76 -25.73
N ALA A 381 -20.42 20.96 -24.42
CA ALA A 381 -20.20 19.89 -23.47
C ALA A 381 -21.35 18.88 -23.43
N CYS A 382 -22.60 19.35 -23.51
CA CYS A 382 -23.77 18.48 -23.58
C CYS A 382 -23.81 17.64 -24.86
N GLU A 383 -23.50 18.25 -26.00
CA GLU A 383 -23.47 17.54 -27.27
C GLU A 383 -22.31 16.53 -27.33
N LEU A 384 -21.16 16.88 -26.77
CA LEU A 384 -20.04 15.97 -26.63
C LEU A 384 -20.42 14.78 -25.72
N PHE A 385 -21.10 15.03 -24.61
CA PHE A 385 -21.60 13.99 -23.72
C PHE A 385 -22.49 12.99 -24.48
N TYR A 386 -23.50 13.49 -25.21
CA TYR A 386 -24.35 12.63 -26.02
C TYR A 386 -23.54 11.83 -27.07
N THR A 387 -22.63 12.47 -27.79
CA THR A 387 -21.78 11.82 -28.78
C THR A 387 -20.96 10.68 -28.18
N GLN A 388 -20.47 10.88 -26.97
CA GLN A 388 -19.64 9.88 -26.27
C GLN A 388 -20.44 8.65 -25.83
N ILE A 389 -21.68 8.83 -25.35
CA ILE A 389 -22.52 7.71 -24.86
C ILE A 389 -23.38 7.07 -25.94
N LYS A 390 -23.48 7.69 -27.12
CA LYS A 390 -24.39 7.29 -28.20
C LYS A 390 -24.28 5.81 -28.58
N SER A 391 -23.08 5.26 -28.66
CA SER A 391 -22.85 3.86 -29.01
C SER A 391 -23.39 2.87 -27.97
N GLU A 392 -23.63 3.32 -26.76
CA GLU A 392 -24.15 2.52 -25.66
C GLU A 392 -25.66 2.69 -25.44
N LEU A 393 -26.28 3.64 -26.14
CA LEU A 393 -27.74 3.83 -26.16
C LEU A 393 -28.37 2.79 -27.08
N THR A 394 -28.41 1.54 -26.63
CA THR A 394 -28.97 0.43 -27.41
C THR A 394 -30.49 0.36 -27.33
N THR A 395 -31.08 1.02 -26.32
CA THR A 395 -32.52 1.10 -26.09
C THR A 395 -32.94 2.56 -26.14
N ASN A 396 -33.82 2.89 -27.09
CA ASN A 396 -34.43 4.22 -27.20
C ASN A 396 -33.43 5.36 -27.42
N ASP A 397 -32.42 5.19 -28.28
CA ASP A 397 -31.56 6.32 -28.70
C ASP A 397 -32.42 7.45 -29.28
N PRO A 398 -32.45 8.63 -28.65
CA PRO A 398 -33.32 9.72 -29.07
C PRO A 398 -32.78 10.51 -30.27
N GLY A 399 -31.54 10.26 -30.68
CA GLY A 399 -30.89 10.91 -31.82
C GLY A 399 -30.12 12.20 -31.51
N ASP A 400 -30.42 12.87 -30.42
CA ASP A 400 -29.74 14.09 -29.97
C ASP A 400 -29.80 14.26 -28.43
N PHE A 401 -28.97 15.21 -27.94
CA PHE A 401 -28.95 15.53 -26.51
C PHE A 401 -30.27 16.15 -26.02
N ALA A 402 -30.92 16.97 -26.84
CA ALA A 402 -32.14 17.67 -26.46
C ALA A 402 -33.30 16.73 -26.13
N SER A 403 -33.30 15.53 -26.70
CA SER A 403 -34.32 14.50 -26.52
C SER A 403 -33.94 13.43 -25.52
N LEU A 404 -32.72 13.50 -24.95
CA LEU A 404 -32.22 12.58 -23.94
C LEU A 404 -32.93 12.82 -22.60
N THR A 405 -33.16 11.77 -21.83
CA THR A 405 -33.79 11.83 -20.50
C THR A 405 -33.04 10.97 -19.51
N GLN A 406 -33.20 11.20 -18.21
CA GLN A 406 -32.64 10.32 -17.19
C GLN A 406 -33.12 8.87 -17.34
N ALA A 407 -34.39 8.65 -17.69
CA ALA A 407 -34.95 7.32 -17.91
C ALA A 407 -34.20 6.58 -19.03
N ILE A 408 -33.86 7.26 -20.12
CA ILE A 408 -33.08 6.66 -21.22
C ILE A 408 -31.65 6.30 -20.72
N LEU A 409 -31.02 7.15 -19.92
CA LEU A 409 -29.71 6.83 -19.33
C LEU A 409 -29.80 5.62 -18.40
N ASP A 410 -30.82 5.52 -17.58
CA ASP A 410 -31.03 4.42 -16.63
C ASP A 410 -31.37 3.10 -17.31
N ASP A 411 -32.14 3.14 -18.41
CA ASP A 411 -32.55 1.96 -19.18
C ASP A 411 -31.42 1.35 -20.02
N ASN A 412 -30.36 2.11 -20.26
CA ASN A 412 -29.19 1.67 -20.97
C ASN A 412 -28.05 1.35 -20.02
N ASN A 413 -27.47 0.16 -20.15
CA ASN A 413 -26.31 -0.23 -19.36
C ASN A 413 -25.05 0.47 -19.89
N ILE A 414 -24.91 1.77 -19.58
CA ILE A 414 -23.79 2.59 -20.02
C ILE A 414 -22.55 2.21 -19.20
N GLN A 415 -21.67 1.40 -19.82
CA GLN A 415 -20.48 0.86 -19.18
C GLN A 415 -19.22 1.69 -19.38
N ASN A 416 -19.09 2.33 -20.56
CA ASN A 416 -17.95 3.18 -20.89
C ASN A 416 -18.21 4.67 -20.65
N GLY A 417 -19.41 5.01 -20.22
CA GLY A 417 -19.77 6.39 -19.91
C GLY A 417 -18.76 7.08 -18.99
N GLY A 418 -18.06 6.33 -18.10
CA GLY A 418 -17.02 6.80 -17.21
C GLY A 418 -15.77 7.31 -17.85
N GLU A 419 -15.25 6.56 -18.70
CA GLU A 419 -14.11 6.95 -19.53
C GLU A 419 -14.47 8.16 -20.39
N LEU A 420 -15.69 8.14 -20.92
CA LEU A 420 -16.19 9.13 -21.86
C LEU A 420 -16.54 10.47 -21.18
N CYS A 421 -17.06 10.42 -19.96
CA CYS A 421 -17.43 11.63 -19.21
C CYS A 421 -16.23 12.31 -18.51
N LYS A 422 -15.04 11.73 -18.55
CA LYS A 422 -13.79 12.36 -18.09
C LYS A 422 -13.11 13.18 -19.18
N LYS A 423 -13.62 13.14 -20.40
CA LYS A 423 -13.02 13.85 -21.54
C LYS A 423 -13.12 15.35 -21.33
N GLU A 424 -12.02 16.05 -21.56
CA GLU A 424 -11.98 17.51 -21.49
C GLU A 424 -13.10 18.15 -22.33
N GLY A 425 -13.79 19.10 -21.75
CA GLY A 425 -14.90 19.78 -22.39
C GLY A 425 -16.25 19.03 -22.39
N CYS A 426 -16.33 17.87 -21.75
CA CYS A 426 -17.54 17.07 -21.60
C CYS A 426 -18.28 17.38 -20.28
N ILE A 427 -19.59 17.11 -20.25
CA ILE A 427 -20.33 17.00 -18.99
C ILE A 427 -19.84 15.79 -18.22
N TYR A 428 -19.53 15.96 -16.93
CA TYR A 428 -19.26 14.88 -16.01
C TYR A 428 -20.56 14.42 -15.35
N TRP A 429 -20.82 13.14 -15.41
CA TRP A 429 -21.99 12.51 -14.80
C TRP A 429 -21.56 11.69 -13.58
N TYR A 430 -22.24 11.93 -12.44
CA TYR A 430 -22.02 11.22 -11.19
C TYR A 430 -23.25 10.39 -10.83
N PRO A 431 -23.37 9.14 -11.36
CA PRO A 431 -24.52 8.28 -11.08
C PRO A 431 -24.59 7.97 -9.58
N LYS A 432 -25.76 8.14 -8.97
CA LYS A 432 -26.00 7.88 -7.54
C LYS A 432 -24.99 8.59 -6.61
N SER A 433 -24.45 9.72 -7.04
CA SER A 433 -23.41 10.48 -6.32
C SER A 433 -22.10 9.72 -6.13
N LEU A 434 -21.83 8.67 -6.90
CA LEU A 434 -20.69 7.81 -6.73
C LEU A 434 -19.41 8.44 -7.27
N ASN A 435 -18.36 8.38 -6.45
CA ASN A 435 -17.05 8.96 -6.74
C ASN A 435 -15.93 8.00 -6.34
N TYR A 436 -14.83 8.04 -7.11
CA TYR A 436 -13.54 7.54 -6.70
C TYR A 436 -12.66 8.70 -6.22
N TYR A 437 -11.87 8.41 -5.17
CA TYR A 437 -10.83 9.28 -4.67
C TYR A 437 -9.52 8.51 -4.57
N TYR A 438 -8.39 9.19 -4.69
CA TYR A 438 -7.06 8.61 -4.72
C TYR A 438 -6.16 9.30 -3.72
N TYR A 439 -5.30 8.52 -3.08
CA TYR A 439 -4.29 9.03 -2.17
C TYR A 439 -3.03 8.18 -2.24
N GLU A 440 -1.93 8.78 -2.67
CA GLU A 440 -0.63 8.14 -2.68
C GLU A 440 -0.11 8.07 -1.24
N ILE A 441 0.19 6.84 -0.78
CA ILE A 441 0.53 6.59 0.62
C ILE A 441 1.87 7.22 0.94
N ARG A 442 1.87 8.05 1.98
CA ARG A 442 3.10 8.68 2.50
C ARG A 442 3.69 7.81 3.60
N HIS A 443 4.99 7.52 3.49
CA HIS A 443 5.74 6.90 4.56
C HIS A 443 6.20 7.94 5.60
N ASP A 444 6.83 9.03 5.16
CA ASP A 444 7.27 10.10 6.06
C ASP A 444 6.39 11.35 5.97
N ASN A 445 5.59 11.57 7.02
CA ASN A 445 4.75 12.76 7.13
C ASN A 445 5.51 14.04 7.45
N ALA A 446 6.73 13.93 7.97
CA ALA A 446 7.58 15.08 8.26
C ALA A 446 8.32 15.58 7.01
N ALA A 447 8.41 14.75 5.96
CA ALA A 447 9.03 15.13 4.70
C ALA A 447 8.19 16.20 3.99
N ASN A 448 8.68 17.43 3.95
CA ASN A 448 7.96 18.58 3.40
C ASN A 448 8.57 19.12 2.11
N SER A 449 9.82 18.78 1.80
CA SER A 449 10.47 19.20 0.57
C SER A 449 9.91 18.46 -0.64
N TYR A 450 9.97 19.12 -1.79
CA TYR A 450 9.57 18.52 -3.06
C TYR A 450 10.39 17.26 -3.33
N MET A 451 9.69 16.15 -3.62
CA MET A 451 10.31 14.85 -3.92
C MET A 451 11.33 14.42 -2.86
N GLU A 452 11.14 14.79 -1.60
CA GLU A 452 12.02 14.39 -0.50
C GLU A 452 12.08 12.86 -0.39
N TYR A 453 13.29 12.33 -0.19
CA TYR A 453 13.52 10.90 -0.05
C TYR A 453 12.69 10.28 1.08
N GLY A 454 12.07 9.12 0.81
CA GLY A 454 11.25 8.42 1.79
C GLY A 454 9.87 9.03 2.06
N LYS A 455 9.50 10.08 1.33
CA LYS A 455 8.22 10.76 1.52
C LYS A 455 7.03 9.85 1.19
N TYR A 456 7.11 9.10 0.10
CA TYR A 456 6.07 8.18 -0.37
C TYR A 456 6.52 6.74 -0.31
N GLY A 457 5.56 5.83 -0.28
CA GLY A 457 5.77 4.40 -0.29
C GLY A 457 5.23 3.70 0.96
N VAL A 458 5.41 2.40 1.00
CA VAL A 458 5.09 1.54 2.14
C VAL A 458 6.30 0.69 2.48
N VAL A 459 6.59 0.56 3.77
CA VAL A 459 7.77 -0.14 4.28
C VAL A 459 7.33 -1.33 5.12
N ARG A 460 8.03 -2.45 5.00
CA ARG A 460 7.78 -3.65 5.81
C ARG A 460 7.71 -3.32 7.30
N ASN A 461 7.00 -4.12 8.04
CA ASN A 461 6.82 -3.99 9.48
C ASN A 461 6.24 -2.65 9.97
N ASN A 462 5.65 -1.86 9.05
CA ASN A 462 4.96 -0.62 9.40
C ASN A 462 3.44 -0.80 9.31
N TYR A 463 2.74 -0.21 10.26
CA TYR A 463 1.30 -0.13 10.29
C TYR A 463 0.85 1.31 10.01
N TYR A 464 0.21 1.50 8.87
CA TYR A 464 -0.28 2.79 8.41
C TYR A 464 -1.77 2.91 8.74
N THR A 465 -2.09 3.73 9.73
CA THR A 465 -3.47 4.14 10.00
C THR A 465 -3.74 5.45 9.29
N LEU A 466 -4.59 5.42 8.28
CA LEU A 466 -4.91 6.52 7.39
C LEU A 466 -6.25 7.11 7.79
N THR A 467 -6.27 8.34 8.34
CA THR A 467 -7.50 8.99 8.79
C THR A 467 -7.96 10.03 7.78
N LEU A 468 -9.14 9.81 7.18
CA LEU A 468 -9.79 10.79 6.32
C LEU A 468 -10.38 11.91 7.16
N THR A 469 -9.81 13.11 7.08
CA THR A 469 -10.25 14.28 7.87
C THR A 469 -10.97 15.33 7.03
N LYS A 470 -10.77 15.31 5.71
CA LYS A 470 -11.33 16.30 4.81
C LYS A 470 -11.56 15.74 3.41
N VAL A 471 -12.72 16.03 2.84
CA VAL A 471 -13.06 15.81 1.44
C VAL A 471 -13.20 17.18 0.78
N ASN A 472 -12.25 17.56 -0.09
CA ASN A 472 -12.22 18.91 -0.66
C ASN A 472 -13.33 19.18 -1.68
N GLY A 473 -13.87 18.13 -2.29
CA GLY A 473 -14.90 18.23 -3.31
C GLY A 473 -15.15 16.88 -4.00
N ASN A 474 -15.64 16.92 -5.22
CA ASN A 474 -15.86 15.73 -6.01
C ASN A 474 -14.54 15.02 -6.36
N GLY A 475 -14.60 13.71 -6.38
CA GLY A 475 -13.58 12.86 -7.00
C GLY A 475 -13.85 12.62 -8.48
N THR A 476 -13.37 11.51 -9.01
CA THR A 476 -13.74 11.05 -10.35
C THR A 476 -15.07 10.29 -10.32
N PRO A 477 -15.93 10.47 -11.35
CA PRO A 477 -17.18 9.72 -11.41
C PRO A 477 -16.95 8.21 -11.38
N TRP A 478 -17.79 7.51 -10.63
CA TRP A 478 -17.85 6.07 -10.69
C TRP A 478 -19.25 5.61 -11.04
N TYR A 479 -19.35 4.68 -11.97
CA TYR A 479 -20.59 4.00 -12.31
C TYR A 479 -20.30 2.55 -12.66
N PRO A 480 -21.34 1.69 -12.64
CA PRO A 480 -21.17 0.31 -13.06
C PRO A 480 -20.53 0.24 -14.45
N GLY A 481 -19.36 -0.34 -14.53
CA GLY A 481 -18.59 -0.43 -15.77
C GLY A 481 -17.45 0.58 -15.92
N GLY A 482 -17.33 1.57 -15.04
CA GLY A 482 -16.20 2.48 -14.95
C GLY A 482 -15.25 2.08 -13.82
N GLY A 483 -13.99 1.85 -14.12
CA GLY A 483 -12.95 1.64 -13.11
C GLY A 483 -12.38 2.95 -12.57
N PRO A 484 -11.48 2.85 -11.58
CA PRO A 484 -10.66 3.96 -11.15
C PRO A 484 -9.91 4.57 -12.33
N GLU A 485 -9.72 5.88 -12.28
CA GLU A 485 -8.92 6.58 -13.28
C GLU A 485 -7.46 6.21 -13.14
N ASP A 486 -6.80 5.92 -14.27
CA ASP A 486 -5.36 5.78 -14.31
C ASP A 486 -4.72 7.17 -14.24
N PRO A 487 -3.73 7.36 -13.38
CA PRO A 487 -2.95 8.58 -13.37
C PRO A 487 -1.99 8.64 -14.57
N ASP A 488 -1.40 9.79 -14.82
CA ASP A 488 -0.18 9.85 -15.61
C ASP A 488 0.96 9.21 -14.80
N GLU A 489 1.29 7.98 -15.16
CA GLU A 489 2.22 7.13 -14.40
C GLU A 489 3.64 7.71 -14.29
N GLU A 490 4.03 8.56 -15.24
CA GLU A 490 5.33 9.20 -15.28
C GLU A 490 5.37 10.58 -14.59
N GLU A 491 4.23 11.08 -14.14
CA GLU A 491 4.16 12.36 -13.44
C GLU A 491 4.58 12.23 -11.97
N ASP A 492 5.34 13.23 -11.49
CA ASP A 492 5.75 13.32 -10.09
C ASP A 492 4.54 13.58 -9.18
N ILE A 493 4.46 12.85 -8.05
CA ILE A 493 3.31 12.93 -7.12
C ILE A 493 3.13 14.35 -6.57
N ASP A 494 4.23 15.03 -6.25
CA ASP A 494 4.19 16.37 -5.65
C ASP A 494 3.62 17.47 -6.56
N LYS A 495 3.45 17.20 -7.84
CA LYS A 495 2.88 18.17 -8.80
C LYS A 495 1.36 18.23 -8.80
N LYS A 496 0.68 17.16 -8.37
CA LYS A 496 -0.79 17.13 -8.32
C LYS A 496 -1.28 17.52 -6.93
N GLY A 497 -2.13 18.54 -6.86
CA GLY A 497 -2.91 18.83 -5.67
C GLY A 497 -3.90 17.68 -5.40
N ALA A 498 -3.75 16.99 -4.27
CA ALA A 498 -4.71 15.98 -3.88
C ALA A 498 -6.01 16.64 -3.42
N TYR A 499 -7.15 16.15 -3.93
CA TYR A 499 -8.47 16.59 -3.48
C TYR A 499 -8.84 16.04 -2.10
N LEU A 500 -8.03 15.16 -1.54
CA LEU A 500 -8.28 14.48 -0.28
C LEU A 500 -7.14 14.76 0.68
N HIS A 501 -7.46 15.24 1.88
CA HIS A 501 -6.48 15.48 2.93
C HIS A 501 -6.56 14.39 4.00
N PHE A 502 -5.44 13.70 4.23
CA PHE A 502 -5.30 12.69 5.28
C PHE A 502 -4.31 13.15 6.33
N GLU A 503 -4.61 12.89 7.58
CA GLU A 503 -3.58 12.80 8.61
C GLU A 503 -3.13 11.35 8.71
N ILE A 504 -1.86 11.11 8.47
CA ILE A 504 -1.29 9.76 8.56
C ILE A 504 -0.61 9.63 9.92
N LYS A 505 -1.04 8.63 10.66
CA LYS A 505 -0.35 8.18 11.85
C LYS A 505 0.32 6.85 11.53
N VAL A 506 1.65 6.89 11.38
CA VAL A 506 2.43 5.65 11.23
C VAL A 506 2.71 5.11 12.62
N ALA A 507 2.20 3.94 12.91
CA ALA A 507 2.55 3.20 14.10
C ALA A 507 3.49 2.06 13.69
N PRO A 508 4.74 2.05 14.13
CA PRO A 508 5.63 0.94 13.88
C PRO A 508 5.06 -0.32 14.55
N TRP A 509 5.17 -1.43 13.86
CA TRP A 509 4.86 -2.70 14.49
C TRP A 509 5.87 -2.97 15.61
N ILE A 510 5.40 -3.63 16.66
CA ILE A 510 6.26 -4.02 17.78
C ILE A 510 7.26 -5.05 17.30
N TYR A 511 8.52 -4.84 17.62
CA TYR A 511 9.58 -5.82 17.40
C TYR A 511 9.42 -6.97 18.38
N TRP A 512 9.57 -8.18 17.87
CA TRP A 512 9.61 -9.38 18.70
C TRP A 512 11.05 -9.77 18.96
N THR A 513 11.41 -9.75 20.23
CA THR A 513 12.72 -10.22 20.65
C THR A 513 12.64 -11.73 20.93
N THR A 514 13.46 -12.49 20.22
CA THR A 514 13.56 -13.93 20.44
C THR A 514 14.91 -14.24 21.08
N ASN A 515 14.88 -14.76 22.30
CA ASN A 515 16.06 -15.34 22.90
C ASN A 515 16.06 -16.83 22.58
N PHE A 516 17.14 -17.31 22.00
CA PHE A 516 17.29 -18.73 21.76
C PHE A 516 18.70 -19.19 22.11
N GLU A 517 18.80 -20.45 22.40
CA GLU A 517 20.04 -21.08 22.85
C GLU A 517 20.58 -21.93 21.69
N ILE A 518 21.85 -21.76 21.34
CA ILE A 518 22.55 -22.49 20.27
C ILE A 518 23.35 -23.64 20.87
#